data_e2a3723f16da14cb55b8c19d10902288
#
_entry.id   e2a3723f16da14cb55b8c19d10902288
#
_cell.length_a   1.000
_cell.length_b   1.000
_cell.length_c   1.000
_cell.angle_alpha   90.00
_cell.angle_beta   90.00
_cell.angle_gamma   90.00
#
_symmetry.space_group_name_H-M   'P 1'
#
loop_
_entity.id
_entity.type
_entity.pdbx_description
1 polymer ?
#
loop_
_entity_poly.entity_id
_entity_poly.type
_entity_poly.pdbx_seq_one_letter_code
_entity_poly.pdbx_strand_id
1 'polypeptide(L)'
;AFMVVVTTGCVSQGNYDSVVKERDALQKENNALKLNMKLTRNQKEQVKQDLEATTEALVVTSEELQATKIKAMTATVLYDKLVNKLATEVESQQITIEQMQSGVNLNLPEGILFDSGSAVVKKSGEIVLHKLAKELWDVPYQTIVAGFTDNVPISKRLQEQFPSNWDLAASRATNVVMFLEES
;
A
#
# COMPACT_ATOMS: atom_id res chain seq x y z
N ALA A 1 65.35 -15.05 78.16
CA ALA A 1 64.26 -14.08 77.94
C ALA A 1 64.38 -13.52 76.50
N PHE A 2 63.48 -13.88 75.67
CA PHE A 2 63.38 -13.31 74.30
C PHE A 2 62.43 -12.13 74.34
N MET A 3 62.97 -10.94 74.12
CA MET A 3 62.17 -9.71 74.05
C MET A 3 61.71 -9.51 72.65
N VAL A 4 60.44 -9.77 72.33
CA VAL A 4 59.84 -9.46 71.07
C VAL A 4 59.49 -7.96 71.03
N VAL A 5 60.25 -7.14 70.35
CA VAL A 5 59.93 -5.75 70.08
C VAL A 5 58.90 -5.70 68.95
N VAL A 6 57.64 -5.50 69.31
CA VAL A 6 56.59 -5.22 68.29
C VAL A 6 56.72 -3.73 67.97
N THR A 7 57.33 -3.45 66.83
CA THR A 7 57.31 -2.11 66.23
C THR A 7 55.91 -1.85 65.67
N THR A 8 55.07 -1.21 66.42
CA THR A 8 53.80 -0.62 65.88
C THR A 8 54.19 0.56 65.01
N GLY A 9 54.13 0.36 63.71
CA GLY A 9 54.27 1.45 62.74
C GLY A 9 53.08 2.39 62.87
N CYS A 10 53.25 3.51 63.60
CA CYS A 10 52.25 4.55 63.65
C CYS A 10 52.29 5.35 62.33
N VAL A 11 51.25 5.21 61.51
CA VAL A 11 51.01 6.16 60.41
C VAL A 11 50.60 7.48 61.04
N SER A 12 51.18 8.60 60.54
CA SER A 12 50.78 9.93 61.08
C SER A 12 49.30 10.21 60.77
N GLN A 13 48.59 10.86 61.71
CA GLN A 13 47.16 11.18 61.49
C GLN A 13 46.91 11.92 60.21
N GLY A 14 47.80 12.80 59.75
CA GLY A 14 47.67 13.55 58.49
C GLY A 14 47.67 12.65 57.24
N ASN A 15 48.56 11.60 57.26
CA ASN A 15 48.62 10.63 56.15
C ASN A 15 47.37 9.74 56.14
N TYR A 16 46.87 9.32 57.30
CA TYR A 16 45.63 8.56 57.40
C TYR A 16 44.43 9.36 56.86
N ASP A 17 44.26 10.60 57.28
CA ASP A 17 43.17 11.49 56.86
C ASP A 17 43.23 11.77 55.34
N SER A 18 44.42 11.91 54.77
CA SER A 18 44.63 12.07 53.32
C SER A 18 44.18 10.83 52.55
N VAL A 19 44.60 9.64 52.97
CA VAL A 19 44.23 8.37 52.31
C VAL A 19 42.71 8.11 52.43
N VAL A 20 42.10 8.47 53.58
CA VAL A 20 40.63 8.34 53.75
C VAL A 20 39.91 9.30 52.79
N LYS A 21 40.34 10.54 52.62
CA LYS A 21 39.74 11.49 51.70
C LYS A 21 39.88 11.00 50.24
N GLU A 22 41.04 10.48 49.83
CA GLU A 22 41.28 9.93 48.53
C GLU A 22 40.39 8.68 48.25
N ARG A 23 40.30 7.77 49.21
CA ARG A 23 39.42 6.62 49.19
C ARG A 23 37.96 7.06 48.93
N ASP A 24 37.45 8.04 49.70
CA ASP A 24 36.09 8.52 49.62
C ASP A 24 35.81 9.21 48.28
N ALA A 25 36.77 9.96 47.75
CA ALA A 25 36.70 10.55 46.41
C ALA A 25 36.63 9.51 45.32
N LEU A 26 37.53 8.51 45.34
CA LEU A 26 37.56 7.37 44.41
C LEU A 26 36.28 6.52 44.52
N GLN A 27 35.76 6.33 45.72
CA GLN A 27 34.51 5.64 45.94
C GLN A 27 33.35 6.36 45.25
N LYS A 28 33.28 7.69 45.40
CA LYS A 28 32.25 8.54 44.77
C LYS A 28 32.37 8.50 43.23
N GLU A 29 33.60 8.62 42.70
CA GLU A 29 33.85 8.52 41.26
C GLU A 29 33.46 7.14 40.71
N ASN A 30 33.83 6.06 41.39
CA ASN A 30 33.46 4.69 41.00
C ASN A 30 31.94 4.49 40.95
N ASN A 31 31.21 5.04 41.94
CA ASN A 31 29.76 5.00 41.94
C ASN A 31 29.14 5.79 40.73
N ALA A 32 29.69 6.95 40.43
CA ALA A 32 29.27 7.77 39.28
C ALA A 32 29.54 7.07 37.97
N LEU A 33 30.72 6.46 37.83
CA LEU A 33 31.09 5.66 36.62
C LEU A 33 30.17 4.46 36.46
N LYS A 34 29.83 3.72 37.53
CA LYS A 34 28.90 2.59 37.47
C LYS A 34 27.51 3.05 37.03
N LEU A 35 27.04 4.19 37.51
CA LEU A 35 25.76 4.75 37.09
C LEU A 35 25.77 5.13 35.60
N ASN A 36 26.83 5.82 35.15
CA ASN A 36 26.98 6.20 33.76
C ASN A 36 27.05 4.95 32.83
N MET A 37 27.78 3.92 33.21
CA MET A 37 27.83 2.66 32.47
C MET A 37 26.47 2.02 32.36
N LYS A 38 25.67 2.03 33.43
CA LYS A 38 24.28 1.52 33.40
C LYS A 38 23.39 2.32 32.45
N LEU A 39 23.47 3.65 32.49
CA LEU A 39 22.72 4.53 31.59
C LEU A 39 23.10 4.31 30.12
N THR A 40 24.41 4.27 29.83
CA THR A 40 24.93 4.04 28.47
C THR A 40 24.50 2.68 27.94
N ARG A 41 24.49 1.65 28.79
CA ARG A 41 24.04 0.32 28.39
C ARG A 41 22.55 0.31 28.05
N ASN A 42 21.72 0.98 28.86
CA ASN A 42 20.29 1.09 28.58
C ASN A 42 20.02 1.88 27.28
N GLN A 43 20.75 2.98 27.07
CA GLN A 43 20.66 3.75 25.82
C GLN A 43 21.05 2.92 24.61
N LYS A 44 22.13 2.15 24.72
CA LYS A 44 22.58 1.24 23.63
C LYS A 44 21.50 0.21 23.28
N GLU A 45 20.85 -0.37 24.30
CA GLU A 45 19.79 -1.35 24.06
C GLU A 45 18.57 -0.72 23.41
N GLN A 46 18.19 0.49 23.85
CA GLN A 46 17.11 1.24 23.22
C GLN A 46 17.39 1.56 21.76
N VAL A 47 18.58 2.09 21.44
CA VAL A 47 18.99 2.38 20.07
C VAL A 47 19.00 1.13 19.19
N LYS A 48 19.40 -0.02 19.76
CA LYS A 48 19.34 -1.29 19.04
C LYS A 48 17.91 -1.69 18.68
N GLN A 49 16.98 -1.59 19.63
CA GLN A 49 15.57 -1.89 19.40
C GLN A 49 14.96 -0.93 18.36
N ASP A 50 15.25 0.37 18.46
CA ASP A 50 14.79 1.36 17.50
C ASP A 50 15.34 1.10 16.09
N LEU A 51 16.58 0.65 15.99
CA LEU A 51 17.21 0.27 14.71
C LEU A 51 16.54 -0.97 14.11
N GLU A 52 16.28 -1.99 14.91
CA GLU A 52 15.59 -3.21 14.47
C GLU A 52 14.18 -2.86 13.96
N ALA A 53 13.40 -2.08 14.71
CA ALA A 53 12.07 -1.64 14.31
C ALA A 53 12.08 -0.80 13.02
N THR A 54 13.05 0.12 12.90
CA THR A 54 13.19 0.96 11.71
C THR A 54 13.59 0.13 10.48
N THR A 55 14.45 -0.87 10.67
CA THR A 55 14.86 -1.77 9.58
C THR A 55 13.69 -2.61 9.09
N GLU A 56 12.87 -3.14 10.00
CA GLU A 56 11.67 -3.88 9.66
C GLU A 56 10.65 -3.02 8.91
N ALA A 57 10.39 -1.81 9.38
CA ALA A 57 9.52 -0.84 8.71
C ALA A 57 10.03 -0.50 7.29
N LEU A 58 11.35 -0.34 7.12
CA LEU A 58 11.96 -0.06 5.82
C LEU A 58 11.76 -1.23 4.84
N VAL A 59 11.88 -2.48 5.30
CA VAL A 59 11.63 -3.66 4.46
C VAL A 59 10.18 -3.66 3.97
N VAL A 60 9.20 -3.51 4.87
CA VAL A 60 7.78 -3.47 4.52
C VAL A 60 7.48 -2.36 3.51
N THR A 61 7.97 -1.14 3.78
CA THR A 61 7.76 0.00 2.88
C THR A 61 8.39 -0.23 1.50
N SER A 62 9.55 -0.88 1.45
CA SER A 62 10.22 -1.19 0.18
C SER A 62 9.45 -2.22 -0.65
N GLU A 63 8.86 -3.23 -0.01
CA GLU A 63 8.00 -4.22 -0.65
C GLU A 63 6.71 -3.60 -1.21
N GLU A 64 6.06 -2.73 -0.43
CA GLU A 64 4.87 -1.98 -0.86
C GLU A 64 5.18 -1.07 -2.06
N LEU A 65 6.32 -0.37 -2.03
CA LEU A 65 6.76 0.47 -3.13
C LEU A 65 7.00 -0.35 -4.39
N GLN A 66 7.62 -1.51 -4.27
CA GLN A 66 7.88 -2.41 -5.40
C GLN A 66 6.58 -2.96 -5.98
N ALA A 67 5.64 -3.38 -5.13
CA ALA A 67 4.32 -3.83 -5.57
C ALA A 67 3.54 -2.72 -6.29
N THR A 68 3.58 -1.49 -5.78
CA THR A 68 2.94 -0.32 -6.40
C THR A 68 3.57 0.02 -7.74
N LYS A 69 4.90 -0.05 -7.85
CA LYS A 69 5.62 0.17 -9.11
C LYS A 69 5.26 -0.87 -10.17
N ILE A 70 5.17 -2.14 -9.79
CA ILE A 70 4.75 -3.21 -10.70
C ILE A 70 3.32 -2.94 -11.21
N LYS A 71 2.39 -2.60 -10.32
CA LYS A 71 1.01 -2.25 -10.70
C LYS A 71 0.98 -1.09 -11.71
N ALA A 72 1.70 0.00 -11.43
CA ALA A 72 1.75 1.15 -12.33
C ALA A 72 2.34 0.80 -13.72
N MET A 73 3.40 0.00 -13.77
CA MET A 73 3.98 -0.47 -15.03
C MET A 73 3.02 -1.36 -15.82
N THR A 74 2.32 -2.27 -15.15
CA THR A 74 1.33 -3.14 -15.79
C THR A 74 0.13 -2.33 -16.31
N ALA A 75 -0.31 -1.30 -15.56
CA ALA A 75 -1.36 -0.39 -16.02
C ALA A 75 -0.95 0.35 -17.30
N THR A 76 0.31 0.80 -17.40
CA THR A 76 0.83 1.46 -18.61
C THR A 76 0.81 0.51 -19.79
N VAL A 77 1.30 -0.71 -19.65
CA VAL A 77 1.30 -1.72 -20.71
C VAL A 77 -0.12 -2.06 -21.17
N LEU A 78 -1.05 -2.19 -20.24
CA LEU A 78 -2.46 -2.44 -20.54
C LEU A 78 -3.08 -1.26 -21.29
N TYR A 79 -2.83 -0.03 -20.83
CA TYR A 79 -3.30 1.19 -21.50
C TYR A 79 -2.84 1.23 -22.96
N ASP A 80 -1.55 1.05 -23.21
CA ASP A 80 -0.99 1.05 -24.58
C ASP A 80 -1.60 -0.03 -25.46
N LYS A 81 -1.80 -1.24 -24.92
CA LYS A 81 -2.48 -2.32 -25.64
C LYS A 81 -3.92 -1.96 -26.00
N LEU A 82 -4.69 -1.45 -25.05
CA LEU A 82 -6.09 -1.08 -25.27
C LEU A 82 -6.21 0.07 -26.29
N VAL A 83 -5.40 1.11 -26.17
CA VAL A 83 -5.37 2.22 -27.15
C VAL A 83 -5.06 1.70 -28.56
N ASN A 84 -4.08 0.82 -28.71
CA ASN A 84 -3.73 0.24 -30.02
C ASN A 84 -4.83 -0.67 -30.59
N LYS A 85 -5.48 -1.47 -29.74
CA LYS A 85 -6.52 -2.42 -30.17
C LYS A 85 -7.86 -1.75 -30.48
N LEU A 86 -8.14 -0.65 -29.81
CA LEU A 86 -9.37 0.13 -29.95
C LEU A 86 -9.12 1.47 -30.66
N ALA A 87 -8.03 1.58 -31.42
CA ALA A 87 -7.62 2.83 -32.05
C ALA A 87 -8.75 3.47 -32.88
N THR A 88 -9.46 2.68 -33.68
CA THR A 88 -10.59 3.16 -34.51
C THR A 88 -11.73 3.72 -33.66
N GLU A 89 -12.07 3.04 -32.56
CA GLU A 89 -13.13 3.43 -31.64
C GLU A 89 -12.74 4.66 -30.81
N VAL A 90 -11.47 4.77 -30.46
CA VAL A 90 -10.90 5.94 -29.75
C VAL A 90 -10.83 7.16 -30.68
N GLU A 91 -10.30 7.00 -31.90
CA GLU A 91 -10.20 8.09 -32.89
C GLU A 91 -11.57 8.64 -33.30
N SER A 92 -12.59 7.79 -33.38
CA SER A 92 -13.97 8.20 -33.63
C SER A 92 -14.68 8.78 -32.41
N GLN A 93 -13.97 8.94 -31.27
CA GLN A 93 -14.51 9.40 -29.98
C GLN A 93 -15.67 8.55 -29.43
N GLN A 94 -15.75 7.30 -29.87
CA GLN A 94 -16.75 6.36 -29.39
C GLN A 94 -16.39 5.76 -28.03
N ILE A 95 -15.09 5.70 -27.72
CA ILE A 95 -14.56 5.15 -26.45
C ILE A 95 -13.50 6.09 -25.90
N THR A 96 -13.50 6.28 -24.60
CA THR A 96 -12.42 7.00 -23.91
C THR A 96 -11.66 6.05 -23.02
N ILE A 97 -10.33 6.08 -23.12
CA ILE A 97 -9.41 5.27 -22.30
C ILE A 97 -8.53 6.22 -21.51
N GLU A 98 -8.54 6.08 -20.18
CA GLU A 98 -7.78 6.91 -19.27
C GLU A 98 -6.86 6.04 -18.42
N GLN A 99 -5.57 6.39 -18.39
CA GLN A 99 -4.62 5.73 -17.51
C GLN A 99 -4.75 6.27 -16.09
N MET A 100 -4.85 5.36 -15.12
CA MET A 100 -4.84 5.67 -13.69
C MET A 100 -3.56 5.15 -13.02
N GLN A 101 -3.28 5.57 -11.79
CA GLN A 101 -2.08 5.14 -11.05
C GLN A 101 -2.00 3.60 -10.87
N SER A 102 -3.13 2.93 -10.75
CA SER A 102 -3.20 1.50 -10.46
C SER A 102 -4.08 0.70 -11.41
N GLY A 103 -4.38 1.25 -12.60
CA GLY A 103 -5.26 0.59 -13.55
C GLY A 103 -5.58 1.44 -14.77
N VAL A 104 -6.59 1.02 -15.50
CA VAL A 104 -7.10 1.72 -16.67
C VAL A 104 -8.60 1.90 -16.50
N ASN A 105 -9.08 3.12 -16.72
CA ASN A 105 -10.50 3.43 -16.79
C ASN A 105 -10.94 3.47 -18.25
N LEU A 106 -11.98 2.71 -18.57
CA LEU A 106 -12.54 2.60 -19.91
C LEU A 106 -13.99 3.07 -19.88
N ASN A 107 -14.29 4.16 -20.59
CA ASN A 107 -15.64 4.67 -20.72
C ASN A 107 -16.23 4.28 -22.07
N LEU A 108 -17.30 3.48 -22.03
CA LEU A 108 -18.06 3.03 -23.19
C LEU A 108 -19.45 3.67 -23.16
N PRO A 109 -19.72 4.63 -24.02
CA PRO A 109 -21.06 5.24 -24.12
C PRO A 109 -22.14 4.18 -24.39
N GLU A 110 -23.31 4.37 -23.73
CA GLU A 110 -24.46 3.46 -23.85
C GLU A 110 -24.80 3.09 -25.28
N GLY A 111 -24.84 4.09 -26.18
CA GLY A 111 -25.24 3.92 -27.57
C GLY A 111 -24.32 2.99 -28.40
N ILE A 112 -23.12 2.65 -27.91
CA ILE A 112 -22.25 1.68 -28.57
C ILE A 112 -22.67 0.24 -28.19
N LEU A 113 -23.03 0.04 -26.91
CA LEU A 113 -23.29 -1.29 -26.37
C LEU A 113 -24.75 -1.70 -26.46
N PHE A 114 -25.68 -0.76 -26.32
CA PHE A 114 -27.10 -1.05 -26.16
C PHE A 114 -27.98 -0.17 -27.06
N ASP A 115 -29.13 -0.69 -27.36
CA ASP A 115 -30.22 0.13 -27.92
C ASP A 115 -30.98 0.83 -26.79
N SER A 116 -31.71 1.90 -27.11
CA SER A 116 -32.46 2.69 -26.14
C SER A 116 -33.45 1.82 -25.37
N GLY A 117 -33.36 1.86 -24.04
CA GLY A 117 -34.21 1.07 -23.16
C GLY A 117 -33.93 -0.44 -23.14
N SER A 118 -32.84 -0.88 -23.75
CA SER A 118 -32.42 -2.31 -23.76
C SER A 118 -31.24 -2.54 -22.84
N ALA A 119 -31.16 -3.71 -22.23
CA ALA A 119 -29.99 -4.23 -21.56
C ALA A 119 -29.28 -5.33 -22.36
N VAL A 120 -29.80 -5.70 -23.55
CA VAL A 120 -29.16 -6.67 -24.44
C VAL A 120 -28.06 -6.00 -25.22
N VAL A 121 -26.84 -6.59 -25.17
CA VAL A 121 -25.70 -6.10 -25.94
C VAL A 121 -25.99 -6.28 -27.43
N LYS A 122 -25.81 -5.21 -28.20
CA LYS A 122 -26.00 -5.24 -29.66
C LYS A 122 -24.73 -5.65 -30.38
N LYS A 123 -24.84 -6.06 -31.66
CA LYS A 123 -23.71 -6.59 -32.45
C LYS A 123 -22.49 -5.66 -32.50
N SER A 124 -22.68 -4.34 -32.56
CA SER A 124 -21.57 -3.40 -32.50
C SER A 124 -20.85 -3.43 -31.13
N GLY A 125 -21.59 -3.59 -30.05
CA GLY A 125 -21.08 -3.73 -28.70
C GLY A 125 -20.33 -5.06 -28.52
N GLU A 126 -20.85 -6.15 -29.04
CA GLU A 126 -20.19 -7.47 -29.01
C GLU A 126 -18.78 -7.41 -29.62
N ILE A 127 -18.60 -6.73 -30.76
CA ILE A 127 -17.29 -6.58 -31.41
C ILE A 127 -16.29 -5.87 -30.48
N VAL A 128 -16.72 -4.80 -29.83
CA VAL A 128 -15.88 -4.05 -28.89
C VAL A 128 -15.56 -4.88 -27.65
N LEU A 129 -16.56 -5.53 -27.07
CA LEU A 129 -16.40 -6.36 -25.87
C LEU A 129 -15.51 -7.59 -26.13
N HIS A 130 -15.58 -8.22 -27.30
CA HIS A 130 -14.64 -9.30 -27.66
C HIS A 130 -13.18 -8.82 -27.76
N LYS A 131 -12.94 -7.62 -28.29
CA LYS A 131 -11.59 -7.04 -28.30
C LYS A 131 -11.10 -6.81 -26.88
N LEU A 132 -11.97 -6.31 -26.00
CA LEU A 132 -11.66 -6.07 -24.59
C LEU A 132 -11.40 -7.36 -23.82
N ALA A 133 -12.26 -8.38 -23.97
CA ALA A 133 -12.14 -9.64 -23.27
C ALA A 133 -10.75 -10.28 -23.49
N LYS A 134 -10.25 -10.28 -24.72
CA LYS A 134 -8.93 -10.81 -25.06
C LYS A 134 -7.78 -10.10 -24.35
N GLU A 135 -7.87 -8.78 -24.18
CA GLU A 135 -6.81 -8.01 -23.53
C GLU A 135 -6.93 -8.03 -22.01
N LEU A 136 -8.13 -8.31 -21.47
CA LEU A 136 -8.39 -8.38 -20.04
C LEU A 136 -8.11 -9.77 -19.44
N TRP A 137 -8.10 -10.83 -20.25
CA TRP A 137 -7.98 -12.22 -19.79
C TRP A 137 -6.70 -12.50 -19.00
N ASP A 138 -5.57 -11.98 -19.46
CA ASP A 138 -4.25 -12.20 -18.86
C ASP A 138 -3.84 -11.10 -17.88
N VAL A 139 -4.75 -10.20 -17.52
CA VAL A 139 -4.43 -9.06 -16.64
C VAL A 139 -4.62 -9.45 -15.19
N PRO A 140 -3.63 -9.28 -14.32
CA PRO A 140 -3.70 -9.65 -12.90
C PRO A 140 -4.47 -8.63 -12.06
N TYR A 141 -5.51 -8.02 -12.63
CA TYR A 141 -6.33 -7.01 -11.98
C TYR A 141 -7.79 -7.43 -11.91
N GLN A 142 -8.46 -6.93 -10.87
CA GLN A 142 -9.91 -7.02 -10.79
C GLN A 142 -10.53 -6.06 -11.82
N THR A 143 -11.41 -6.58 -12.68
CA THR A 143 -12.23 -5.78 -13.56
C THR A 143 -13.53 -5.41 -12.85
N ILE A 144 -13.87 -4.12 -12.84
CA ILE A 144 -15.11 -3.60 -12.27
C ILE A 144 -15.94 -3.01 -13.41
N VAL A 145 -17.15 -3.50 -13.60
CA VAL A 145 -18.10 -2.96 -14.57
C VAL A 145 -19.13 -2.13 -13.83
N ALA A 146 -19.18 -0.83 -14.11
CA ALA A 146 -20.15 0.08 -13.54
C ALA A 146 -21.14 0.54 -14.62
N GLY A 147 -22.43 0.33 -14.40
CA GLY A 147 -23.51 0.81 -15.26
C GLY A 147 -23.99 2.19 -14.82
N PHE A 148 -24.19 3.07 -15.79
CA PHE A 148 -24.76 4.41 -15.58
C PHE A 148 -25.94 4.61 -16.52
N THR A 149 -26.91 5.41 -16.10
CA THR A 149 -28.01 5.92 -16.94
C THR A 149 -28.09 7.45 -16.76
N ASP A 150 -28.84 8.10 -17.66
CA ASP A 150 -29.21 9.48 -17.48
C ASP A 150 -30.24 9.66 -16.33
N ASN A 151 -30.61 10.91 -16.07
CA ASN A 151 -31.59 11.25 -15.06
C ASN A 151 -33.03 11.35 -15.63
N VAL A 152 -33.24 10.97 -16.88
CA VAL A 152 -34.56 10.93 -17.49
C VAL A 152 -35.36 9.75 -16.91
N PRO A 153 -36.54 9.98 -16.34
CA PRO A 153 -37.35 8.91 -15.79
C PRO A 153 -37.66 7.83 -16.81
N ILE A 154 -37.50 6.55 -16.41
CA ILE A 154 -37.80 5.41 -17.27
C ILE A 154 -39.26 5.44 -17.72
N SER A 155 -39.53 5.14 -18.99
CA SER A 155 -40.91 5.17 -19.55
C SER A 155 -41.77 4.09 -18.89
N LYS A 156 -43.07 4.33 -18.78
CA LYS A 156 -44.06 3.38 -18.19
C LYS A 156 -43.96 1.98 -18.82
N ARG A 157 -43.71 1.90 -20.14
CA ARG A 157 -43.58 0.66 -20.88
C ARG A 157 -42.35 -0.15 -20.42
N LEU A 158 -41.26 0.55 -20.10
CA LEU A 158 -40.02 -0.08 -19.65
C LEU A 158 -40.07 -0.45 -18.15
N GLN A 159 -40.91 0.21 -17.36
CA GLN A 159 -41.10 -0.08 -15.93
C GLN A 159 -41.60 -1.50 -15.65
N GLU A 160 -42.24 -2.12 -16.62
CA GLU A 160 -42.66 -3.55 -16.50
C GLU A 160 -41.43 -4.48 -16.49
N GLN A 161 -40.36 -4.11 -17.19
CA GLN A 161 -39.11 -4.88 -17.28
C GLN A 161 -38.04 -4.37 -16.32
N PHE A 162 -37.93 -3.07 -16.20
CA PHE A 162 -36.96 -2.39 -15.33
C PHE A 162 -37.70 -1.35 -14.48
N PRO A 163 -37.91 -1.63 -13.18
CA PRO A 163 -38.67 -0.72 -12.29
C PRO A 163 -38.10 0.70 -12.21
N SER A 164 -36.79 0.86 -12.37
CA SER A 164 -36.10 2.14 -12.34
C SER A 164 -34.88 2.18 -13.28
N ASN A 165 -34.30 3.36 -13.46
CA ASN A 165 -33.01 3.54 -14.16
C ASN A 165 -31.87 2.74 -13.50
N TRP A 166 -31.92 2.55 -12.18
CA TRP A 166 -30.96 1.73 -11.46
C TRP A 166 -31.01 0.25 -11.88
N ASP A 167 -32.23 -0.28 -12.06
CA ASP A 167 -32.42 -1.67 -12.49
C ASP A 167 -31.92 -1.87 -13.92
N LEU A 168 -32.19 -0.91 -14.81
CA LEU A 168 -31.66 -0.91 -16.18
C LEU A 168 -30.14 -0.85 -16.19
N ALA A 169 -29.53 0.08 -15.42
CA ALA A 169 -28.07 0.21 -15.33
C ALA A 169 -27.41 -1.05 -14.77
N ALA A 170 -27.97 -1.62 -13.69
CA ALA A 170 -27.48 -2.86 -13.10
C ALA A 170 -27.57 -4.05 -14.08
N SER A 171 -28.70 -4.19 -14.78
CA SER A 171 -28.89 -5.26 -15.80
C SER A 171 -27.88 -5.12 -16.96
N ARG A 172 -27.61 -3.90 -17.41
CA ARG A 172 -26.61 -3.63 -18.44
C ARG A 172 -25.20 -4.01 -17.97
N ALA A 173 -24.82 -3.58 -16.77
CA ALA A 173 -23.52 -3.94 -16.21
C ALA A 173 -23.36 -5.47 -16.07
N THR A 174 -24.39 -6.13 -15.57
CA THR A 174 -24.41 -7.61 -15.44
C THR A 174 -24.23 -8.29 -16.79
N ASN A 175 -24.97 -7.86 -17.83
CA ASN A 175 -24.86 -8.46 -19.15
C ASN A 175 -23.49 -8.22 -19.80
N VAL A 176 -22.84 -7.10 -19.52
CA VAL A 176 -21.44 -6.87 -19.97
C VAL A 176 -20.49 -7.85 -19.26
N VAL A 177 -20.64 -8.03 -17.94
CA VAL A 177 -19.80 -8.98 -17.18
C VAL A 177 -19.98 -10.40 -17.74
N MET A 178 -21.22 -10.86 -17.89
CA MET A 178 -21.51 -12.19 -18.46
C MET A 178 -20.89 -12.36 -19.85
N PHE A 179 -21.00 -11.37 -20.70
CA PHE A 179 -20.41 -11.40 -22.04
C PHE A 179 -18.89 -11.51 -21.99
N LEU A 180 -18.22 -10.76 -21.11
CA LEU A 180 -16.77 -10.79 -20.95
C LEU A 180 -16.28 -12.13 -20.39
N GLU A 181 -17.07 -12.79 -19.53
CA GLU A 181 -16.75 -14.12 -18.96
C GLU A 181 -16.92 -15.25 -19.98
N GLU A 182 -17.84 -15.10 -20.94
CA GLU A 182 -18.15 -16.10 -21.98
C GLU A 182 -17.24 -15.98 -23.22
N SER A 183 -16.48 -14.87 -23.34
CA SER A 183 -15.66 -14.53 -24.52
C SER A 183 -14.23 -14.98 -24.41
#